data_a190996575a5fa589df288e322595525
#
_entry.id   a190996575a5fa589df288e322595525
#
_cell.length_a   1.000
_cell.length_b   1.000
_cell.length_c   1.000
_cell.angle_alpha   90.00
_cell.angle_beta   90.00
_cell.angle_gamma   90.00
#
_symmetry.space_group_name_H-M   'P 1'
#
loop_
_entity.id
_entity.type
_entity.pdbx_description
1 polymer ?
#
loop_
_entity_poly.entity_id
_entity_poly.type
_entity_poly.pdbx_seq_one_letter_code
_entity_poly.pdbx_strand_id
1 'polypeptide(L)'
;MTAKLNVNIDHVATIREARKTIEPSVLDAALICEQAGADGITVHLRGDRRHIQDRDIEQLREIVTTYLNVEMAATEEMVGIATQIKPDAVSLVPESPNEVTTEGGLDVIGNFDNVKDSIEKLKAAGIFVSIFIDPVIEQIDAAKNAGAQQVELCTAEYAEMTLSSRAAQGEGAQKAAAEISRIAAAAVRAHSLGLKVAAGHGLTTQNVIALAAIPEITEFNIGHHIISRAVFIGLNQAVREMIAACQTRASA
;
A
#
# COMPACT_ATOMS: atom_id res chain seq x y z
N MET A 1 12.05 -11.47 11.33
CA MET A 1 12.49 -10.66 10.17
C MET A 1 11.95 -9.26 10.39
N THR A 2 12.64 -8.22 9.93
CA THR A 2 12.12 -6.84 9.93
C THR A 2 11.15 -6.69 8.76
N ALA A 3 10.04 -5.97 8.96
CA ALA A 3 9.11 -5.69 7.88
C ALA A 3 9.76 -4.79 6.81
N LYS A 4 9.41 -4.99 5.56
CA LYS A 4 9.82 -4.19 4.42
C LYS A 4 9.02 -2.89 4.36
N LEU A 5 9.61 -1.83 3.84
CA LEU A 5 8.93 -0.58 3.52
C LEU A 5 8.94 -0.35 2.02
N ASN A 6 7.78 -0.36 1.40
CA ASN A 6 7.57 0.20 0.06
C ASN A 6 7.02 1.62 0.21
N VAL A 7 7.64 2.57 -0.44
CA VAL A 7 7.24 3.98 -0.36
C VAL A 7 6.29 4.30 -1.50
N ASN A 8 5.03 4.64 -1.15
CA ASN A 8 4.10 5.18 -2.14
C ASN A 8 4.43 6.65 -2.42
N ILE A 9 4.72 6.96 -3.68
CA ILE A 9 5.16 8.29 -4.12
C ILE A 9 4.10 9.09 -4.89
N ASP A 10 2.84 8.66 -4.85
CA ASP A 10 1.73 9.31 -5.58
C ASP A 10 1.60 10.79 -5.29
N HIS A 11 1.80 11.20 -4.03
CA HIS A 11 1.64 12.60 -3.64
C HIS A 11 2.75 13.52 -4.19
N VAL A 12 3.88 12.97 -4.64
CA VAL A 12 4.86 13.73 -5.44
C VAL A 12 4.22 14.11 -6.78
N ALA A 13 3.57 13.15 -7.44
CA ALA A 13 2.81 13.40 -8.66
C ALA A 13 1.62 14.34 -8.42
N THR A 14 0.93 14.23 -7.27
CA THR A 14 -0.17 15.15 -6.90
C THR A 14 0.31 16.62 -6.90
N ILE A 15 1.48 16.91 -6.36
CA ILE A 15 2.05 18.26 -6.36
C ILE A 15 2.33 18.72 -7.81
N ARG A 16 2.89 17.86 -8.63
CA ARG A 16 3.12 18.13 -10.07
C ARG A 16 1.82 18.44 -10.80
N GLU A 17 0.82 17.60 -10.62
CA GLU A 17 -0.47 17.74 -11.31
C GLU A 17 -1.30 18.94 -10.83
N ALA A 18 -1.14 19.37 -9.56
CA ALA A 18 -1.76 20.60 -9.06
C ALA A 18 -1.32 21.84 -9.85
N ARG A 19 -0.14 21.84 -10.46
CA ARG A 19 0.39 22.92 -11.30
C ARG A 19 0.45 22.55 -12.78
N LYS A 20 0.15 21.29 -13.15
CA LYS A 20 0.27 20.76 -14.53
C LYS A 20 1.64 21.09 -15.14
N THR A 21 2.70 20.77 -14.41
CA THR A 21 4.10 21.03 -14.77
C THR A 21 4.90 19.74 -14.83
N ILE A 22 6.23 19.83 -14.92
CA ILE A 22 7.15 18.69 -14.92
C ILE A 22 7.74 18.40 -13.54
N GLU A 23 7.55 19.29 -12.57
CA GLU A 23 8.10 19.20 -11.23
C GLU A 23 7.00 19.11 -10.15
N PRO A 24 7.27 18.37 -9.06
CA PRO A 24 8.45 17.53 -8.80
C PRO A 24 8.45 16.25 -9.63
N SER A 25 9.67 15.74 -9.92
CA SER A 25 9.88 14.50 -10.68
C SER A 25 9.56 13.26 -9.82
N VAL A 26 8.69 12.40 -10.33
CA VAL A 26 8.37 11.10 -9.71
C VAL A 26 9.58 10.16 -9.77
N LEU A 27 10.38 10.26 -10.84
CA LEU A 27 11.59 9.45 -11.02
C LEU A 27 12.66 9.81 -9.99
N ASP A 28 12.91 11.10 -9.76
CA ASP A 28 13.85 11.55 -8.75
C ASP A 28 13.39 11.13 -7.35
N ALA A 29 12.08 11.18 -7.08
CA ALA A 29 11.52 10.71 -5.83
C ALA A 29 11.78 9.21 -5.61
N ALA A 30 11.60 8.37 -6.63
CA ALA A 30 11.87 6.94 -6.55
C ALA A 30 13.36 6.68 -6.22
N LEU A 31 14.28 7.33 -6.95
CA LEU A 31 15.72 7.20 -6.71
C LEU A 31 16.12 7.65 -5.30
N ILE A 32 15.56 8.76 -4.80
CA ILE A 32 15.80 9.24 -3.43
C ILE A 32 15.30 8.23 -2.40
N CYS A 33 14.12 7.62 -2.62
CA CYS A 33 13.57 6.59 -1.73
C CYS A 33 14.46 5.34 -1.69
N GLU A 34 14.93 4.84 -2.83
CA GLU A 34 15.85 3.72 -2.90
C GLU A 34 17.19 4.03 -2.19
N GLN A 35 17.77 5.22 -2.42
CA GLN A 35 18.99 5.67 -1.74
C GLN A 35 18.81 5.82 -0.23
N ALA A 36 17.61 6.12 0.23
CA ALA A 36 17.27 6.18 1.65
C ALA A 36 17.14 4.80 2.30
N GLY A 37 17.03 3.73 1.50
CA GLY A 37 16.93 2.34 1.95
C GLY A 37 15.52 1.76 1.89
N ALA A 38 14.62 2.34 1.10
CA ALA A 38 13.30 1.73 0.82
C ALA A 38 13.49 0.36 0.14
N ASP A 39 12.65 -0.61 0.51
CA ASP A 39 12.65 -1.95 -0.08
C ASP A 39 11.93 -1.98 -1.44
N GLY A 40 11.08 -0.99 -1.72
CA GLY A 40 10.37 -0.84 -2.98
C GLY A 40 9.67 0.51 -3.12
N ILE A 41 9.15 0.71 -4.32
CA ILE A 41 8.36 1.88 -4.70
C ILE A 41 6.95 1.42 -5.03
N THR A 42 5.96 2.11 -4.48
CA THR A 42 4.55 1.90 -4.81
C THR A 42 4.00 3.14 -5.50
N VAL A 43 3.23 2.92 -6.56
CA VAL A 43 2.49 3.97 -7.29
C VAL A 43 1.10 3.49 -7.65
N HIS A 44 0.11 4.37 -7.59
CA HIS A 44 -1.26 4.06 -7.97
C HIS A 44 -1.62 4.69 -9.31
N LEU A 45 -1.75 3.87 -10.34
CA LEU A 45 -2.32 4.29 -11.62
C LEU A 45 -3.84 4.24 -11.55
N ARG A 46 -4.45 5.35 -11.19
CA ARG A 46 -5.91 5.47 -11.17
C ARG A 46 -6.49 5.61 -12.58
N GLY A 47 -7.71 5.12 -12.77
CA GLY A 47 -8.45 5.26 -14.03
C GLY A 47 -8.61 6.71 -14.48
N ASP A 48 -8.71 7.65 -13.55
CA ASP A 48 -8.85 9.09 -13.85
C ASP A 48 -7.51 9.84 -14.02
N ARG A 49 -6.37 9.16 -13.83
CA ARG A 49 -5.01 9.74 -13.96
C ARG A 49 -4.81 11.04 -13.16
N ARG A 50 -5.44 11.18 -11.99
CA ARG A 50 -5.36 12.42 -11.19
C ARG A 50 -3.96 12.77 -10.65
N HIS A 51 -3.04 11.81 -10.61
CA HIS A 51 -1.65 12.00 -10.19
C HIS A 51 -0.66 11.23 -11.06
N ILE A 52 -0.44 9.94 -10.84
CA ILE A 52 0.43 9.10 -11.68
C ILE A 52 -0.15 8.99 -13.08
N GLN A 53 0.71 9.12 -14.07
CA GLN A 53 0.42 9.01 -15.50
C GLN A 53 1.03 7.71 -16.05
N ASP A 54 0.51 7.23 -17.19
CA ASP A 54 1.02 6.02 -17.86
C ASP A 54 2.53 6.08 -18.10
N ARG A 55 3.02 7.23 -18.59
CA ARG A 55 4.46 7.48 -18.79
C ARG A 55 5.31 7.36 -17.52
N ASP A 56 4.75 7.70 -16.36
CA ASP A 56 5.48 7.60 -15.11
C ASP A 56 5.80 6.14 -14.79
N ILE A 57 4.84 5.24 -15.01
CA ILE A 57 5.02 3.82 -14.73
C ILE A 57 6.01 3.19 -15.71
N GLU A 58 5.93 3.54 -17.02
CA GLU A 58 6.88 3.09 -18.02
C GLU A 58 8.32 3.47 -17.62
N GLN A 59 8.52 4.73 -17.24
CA GLN A 59 9.83 5.22 -16.83
C GLN A 59 10.30 4.65 -15.47
N LEU A 60 9.39 4.52 -14.49
CA LEU A 60 9.71 3.88 -13.21
C LEU A 60 10.14 2.43 -13.40
N ARG A 61 9.49 1.69 -14.32
CA ARG A 61 9.89 0.31 -14.61
C ARG A 61 11.35 0.20 -15.11
N GLU A 62 11.83 1.21 -15.83
CA GLU A 62 13.21 1.23 -16.34
C GLU A 62 14.25 1.56 -15.26
N ILE A 63 13.89 2.39 -14.26
CA ILE A 63 14.86 2.92 -13.30
C ILE A 63 14.81 2.30 -11.92
N VAL A 64 13.65 1.80 -11.46
CA VAL A 64 13.52 1.17 -10.14
C VAL A 64 14.27 -0.16 -10.14
N THR A 65 15.21 -0.28 -9.20
CA THR A 65 16.10 -1.43 -9.08
C THR A 65 15.72 -2.36 -7.93
N THR A 66 14.89 -1.91 -7.00
CA THR A 66 14.43 -2.67 -5.84
C THR A 66 13.16 -3.47 -6.16
N TYR A 67 12.00 -2.86 -6.02
CA TYR A 67 10.69 -3.50 -6.22
C TYR A 67 9.66 -2.45 -6.65
N LEU A 68 9.04 -2.64 -7.79
CA LEU A 68 7.98 -1.75 -8.27
C LEU A 68 6.61 -2.42 -8.07
N ASN A 69 5.81 -1.85 -7.19
CA ASN A 69 4.41 -2.23 -6.99
C ASN A 69 3.48 -1.19 -7.65
N VAL A 70 2.58 -1.65 -8.51
CA VAL A 70 1.57 -0.79 -9.14
C VAL A 70 0.20 -1.11 -8.55
N GLU A 71 -0.39 -0.12 -7.86
CA GLU A 71 -1.79 -0.19 -7.42
C GLU A 71 -2.69 0.20 -8.58
N MET A 72 -3.78 -0.54 -8.77
CA MET A 72 -4.74 -0.30 -9.85
C MET A 72 -6.09 -0.98 -9.61
N ALA A 73 -7.13 -0.50 -10.27
CA ALA A 73 -8.42 -1.19 -10.31
C ALA A 73 -8.33 -2.48 -11.16
N ALA A 74 -9.18 -3.46 -10.83
CA ALA A 74 -9.33 -4.71 -11.59
C ALA A 74 -10.15 -4.48 -12.88
N THR A 75 -9.68 -3.60 -13.76
CA THR A 75 -10.31 -3.32 -15.07
C THR A 75 -9.48 -3.89 -16.21
N GLU A 76 -10.11 -4.17 -17.35
CA GLU A 76 -9.43 -4.70 -18.53
C GLU A 76 -8.32 -3.75 -19.01
N GLU A 77 -8.57 -2.42 -18.99
CA GLU A 77 -7.57 -1.40 -19.33
C GLU A 77 -6.33 -1.51 -18.45
N MET A 78 -6.52 -1.51 -17.11
CA MET A 78 -5.39 -1.54 -16.17
C MET A 78 -4.62 -2.85 -16.23
N VAL A 79 -5.31 -3.97 -16.35
CA VAL A 79 -4.68 -5.29 -16.54
C VAL A 79 -3.87 -5.31 -17.84
N GLY A 80 -4.40 -4.72 -18.93
CA GLY A 80 -3.70 -4.58 -20.19
C GLY A 80 -2.39 -3.78 -20.06
N ILE A 81 -2.43 -2.63 -19.39
CA ILE A 81 -1.25 -1.79 -19.13
C ILE A 81 -0.23 -2.56 -18.28
N ALA A 82 -0.66 -3.15 -17.16
CA ALA A 82 0.24 -3.87 -16.27
C ALA A 82 0.93 -5.06 -16.95
N THR A 83 0.21 -5.80 -17.80
CA THR A 83 0.78 -6.94 -18.54
C THR A 83 1.81 -6.53 -19.60
N GLN A 84 1.74 -5.30 -20.11
CA GLN A 84 2.73 -4.75 -21.04
C GLN A 84 3.97 -4.25 -20.30
N ILE A 85 3.80 -3.51 -19.19
CA ILE A 85 4.88 -2.90 -18.40
C ILE A 85 5.61 -3.94 -17.55
N LYS A 86 4.88 -4.94 -17.03
CA LYS A 86 5.39 -6.01 -16.16
C LYS A 86 6.12 -5.46 -14.92
N PRO A 87 5.44 -4.72 -14.04
CA PRO A 87 5.99 -4.40 -12.74
C PRO A 87 6.27 -5.68 -11.94
N ASP A 88 7.04 -5.57 -10.85
CA ASP A 88 7.31 -6.73 -9.99
C ASP A 88 6.04 -7.22 -9.30
N ALA A 89 5.15 -6.28 -8.92
CA ALA A 89 3.83 -6.59 -8.37
C ALA A 89 2.75 -5.64 -8.84
N VAL A 90 1.53 -6.15 -8.71
CA VAL A 90 0.29 -5.37 -8.80
C VAL A 90 -0.50 -5.58 -7.53
N SER A 91 -0.97 -4.47 -6.93
CA SER A 91 -1.97 -4.48 -5.86
C SER A 91 -3.32 -4.06 -6.44
N LEU A 92 -4.29 -4.97 -6.43
CA LEU A 92 -5.66 -4.65 -6.84
C LEU A 92 -6.37 -3.87 -5.74
N VAL A 93 -6.83 -2.66 -6.07
CA VAL A 93 -7.49 -1.75 -5.14
C VAL A 93 -8.88 -1.35 -5.66
N PRO A 94 -9.82 -0.96 -4.78
CA PRO A 94 -11.07 -0.36 -5.24
C PRO A 94 -10.83 1.05 -5.76
N GLU A 95 -11.64 1.44 -6.75
CA GLU A 95 -11.70 2.82 -7.23
C GLU A 95 -13.14 3.26 -7.37
N SER A 96 -13.52 4.32 -6.67
CA SER A 96 -14.81 4.97 -6.81
C SER A 96 -14.64 6.38 -7.38
N PRO A 97 -15.50 6.81 -8.31
CA PRO A 97 -15.32 8.10 -9.00
C PRO A 97 -15.31 9.33 -8.07
N ASN A 98 -15.98 9.24 -6.93
CA ASN A 98 -16.14 10.35 -5.98
C ASN A 98 -15.21 10.28 -4.77
N GLU A 99 -14.33 9.28 -4.69
CA GLU A 99 -13.35 9.17 -3.60
C GLU A 99 -12.20 10.17 -3.75
N VAL A 100 -11.81 10.78 -2.64
CA VAL A 100 -10.57 11.58 -2.58
C VAL A 100 -9.37 10.64 -2.47
N THR A 101 -9.52 9.58 -1.69
CA THR A 101 -8.54 8.50 -1.50
C THR A 101 -9.30 7.18 -1.39
N THR A 102 -8.61 6.05 -1.43
CA THR A 102 -9.22 4.73 -1.23
C THR A 102 -9.75 4.62 0.20
N GLU A 103 -11.08 4.58 0.39
CA GLU A 103 -11.72 4.67 1.71
C GLU A 103 -11.90 3.31 2.40
N GLY A 104 -11.67 2.20 1.70
CA GLY A 104 -11.81 0.83 2.23
C GLY A 104 -11.17 -0.18 1.32
N GLY A 105 -11.18 -1.45 1.74
CA GLY A 105 -10.65 -2.56 0.95
C GLY A 105 -11.53 -2.93 -0.24
N LEU A 106 -10.94 -3.62 -1.21
CA LEU A 106 -11.66 -4.19 -2.35
C LEU A 106 -12.63 -5.28 -1.86
N ASP A 107 -13.90 -5.18 -2.22
CA ASP A 107 -14.86 -6.26 -1.98
C ASP A 107 -14.62 -7.41 -2.97
N VAL A 108 -13.79 -8.36 -2.55
CA VAL A 108 -13.43 -9.53 -3.38
C VAL A 108 -14.62 -10.47 -3.53
N ILE A 109 -15.46 -10.59 -2.51
CA ILE A 109 -16.64 -11.48 -2.55
C ILE A 109 -17.62 -10.98 -3.59
N GLY A 110 -17.95 -9.68 -3.55
CA GLY A 110 -18.91 -9.07 -4.49
C GLY A 110 -18.38 -8.98 -5.93
N ASN A 111 -17.06 -9.04 -6.13
CA ASN A 111 -16.40 -8.91 -7.44
C ASN A 111 -15.57 -10.15 -7.83
N PHE A 112 -15.90 -11.33 -7.28
CA PHE A 112 -15.04 -12.51 -7.29
C PHE A 112 -14.56 -12.91 -8.68
N ASP A 113 -15.46 -13.04 -9.64
CA ASP A 113 -15.10 -13.52 -10.99
C ASP A 113 -14.18 -12.55 -11.73
N ASN A 114 -14.45 -11.24 -11.63
CA ASN A 114 -13.62 -10.20 -12.24
C ASN A 114 -12.22 -10.14 -11.59
N VAL A 115 -12.14 -10.21 -10.27
CA VAL A 115 -10.88 -10.22 -9.53
C VAL A 115 -10.05 -11.44 -9.88
N LYS A 116 -10.68 -12.62 -9.92
CA LYS A 116 -10.04 -13.88 -10.29
C LYS A 116 -9.48 -13.84 -11.72
N ASP A 117 -10.27 -13.41 -12.70
CA ASP A 117 -9.83 -13.27 -14.09
C ASP A 117 -8.64 -12.31 -14.22
N SER A 118 -8.70 -11.17 -13.53
CA SER A 118 -7.59 -10.21 -13.47
C SER A 118 -6.32 -10.83 -12.89
N ILE A 119 -6.43 -11.57 -11.78
CA ILE A 119 -5.29 -12.26 -11.15
C ILE A 119 -4.70 -13.30 -12.11
N GLU A 120 -5.53 -14.10 -12.78
CA GLU A 120 -5.06 -15.11 -13.72
C GLU A 120 -4.25 -14.50 -14.87
N LYS A 121 -4.74 -13.40 -15.44
CA LYS A 121 -4.05 -12.65 -16.51
C LYS A 121 -2.71 -12.07 -16.04
N LEU A 122 -2.68 -11.41 -14.88
CA LEU A 122 -1.48 -10.83 -14.31
C LEU A 122 -0.43 -11.89 -13.98
N LYS A 123 -0.83 -12.99 -13.35
CA LYS A 123 0.07 -14.11 -13.03
C LYS A 123 0.60 -14.79 -14.30
N ALA A 124 -0.20 -14.92 -15.35
CA ALA A 124 0.25 -15.44 -16.63
C ALA A 124 1.33 -14.57 -17.28
N ALA A 125 1.33 -13.25 -17.00
CA ALA A 125 2.38 -12.32 -17.39
C ALA A 125 3.63 -12.35 -16.48
N GLY A 126 3.62 -13.17 -15.41
CA GLY A 126 4.72 -13.28 -14.45
C GLY A 126 4.70 -12.23 -13.33
N ILE A 127 3.60 -11.52 -13.15
CA ILE A 127 3.46 -10.44 -12.16
C ILE A 127 2.98 -11.04 -10.83
N PHE A 128 3.59 -10.61 -9.71
CA PHE A 128 3.13 -10.96 -8.38
C PHE A 128 1.85 -10.16 -8.04
N VAL A 129 0.81 -10.82 -7.49
CA VAL A 129 -0.49 -10.17 -7.26
C VAL A 129 -0.85 -10.11 -5.79
N SER A 130 -1.04 -8.88 -5.32
CA SER A 130 -1.60 -8.50 -4.03
C SER A 130 -3.03 -7.97 -4.21
N ILE A 131 -3.84 -8.04 -3.15
CA ILE A 131 -5.17 -7.39 -3.09
C ILE A 131 -5.25 -6.57 -1.82
N PHE A 132 -5.63 -5.29 -1.95
CA PHE A 132 -5.93 -4.41 -0.83
C PHE A 132 -7.35 -4.68 -0.32
N ILE A 133 -7.47 -5.18 0.91
CA ILE A 133 -8.74 -5.61 1.50
C ILE A 133 -8.88 -5.11 2.94
N ASP A 134 -10.12 -4.99 3.41
CA ASP A 134 -10.37 -4.81 4.82
C ASP A 134 -9.96 -6.06 5.62
N PRO A 135 -9.57 -5.91 6.90
CA PRO A 135 -9.17 -7.04 7.75
C PRO A 135 -10.39 -7.88 8.20
N VAL A 136 -11.05 -8.48 7.20
CA VAL A 136 -12.25 -9.34 7.33
C VAL A 136 -11.90 -10.74 6.85
N ILE A 137 -12.16 -11.74 7.67
CA ILE A 137 -11.75 -13.13 7.41
C ILE A 137 -12.31 -13.67 6.09
N GLU A 138 -13.57 -13.38 5.81
CA GLU A 138 -14.26 -13.82 4.59
C GLU A 138 -13.64 -13.22 3.34
N GLN A 139 -13.17 -11.97 3.39
CA GLN A 139 -12.47 -11.32 2.27
C GLN A 139 -11.08 -11.94 2.04
N ILE A 140 -10.37 -12.33 3.13
CA ILE A 140 -9.09 -13.02 3.04
C ILE A 140 -9.25 -14.40 2.38
N ASP A 141 -10.28 -15.15 2.80
CA ASP A 141 -10.57 -16.46 2.22
C ASP A 141 -10.94 -16.33 0.74
N ALA A 142 -11.73 -15.32 0.38
CA ALA A 142 -12.07 -15.02 -1.01
C ALA A 142 -10.82 -14.63 -1.83
N ALA A 143 -9.94 -13.78 -1.31
CA ALA A 143 -8.69 -13.40 -1.95
C ALA A 143 -7.79 -14.60 -2.24
N LYS A 144 -7.67 -15.53 -1.27
CA LYS A 144 -6.96 -16.80 -1.47
C LYS A 144 -7.58 -17.65 -2.57
N ASN A 145 -8.90 -17.79 -2.56
CA ASN A 145 -9.64 -18.58 -3.56
C ASN A 145 -9.58 -17.95 -4.96
N ALA A 146 -9.51 -16.64 -5.06
CA ALA A 146 -9.28 -15.92 -6.32
C ALA A 146 -7.85 -16.10 -6.86
N GLY A 147 -6.91 -16.61 -6.04
CA GLY A 147 -5.55 -16.92 -6.46
C GLY A 147 -4.51 -15.85 -6.15
N ALA A 148 -4.82 -14.89 -5.27
CA ALA A 148 -3.86 -13.91 -4.77
C ALA A 148 -2.65 -14.58 -4.10
N GLN A 149 -1.52 -13.89 -4.12
CA GLN A 149 -0.28 -14.33 -3.49
C GLN A 149 0.01 -13.52 -2.21
N GLN A 150 -0.60 -12.34 -2.10
CA GLN A 150 -0.51 -11.44 -0.96
C GLN A 150 -1.85 -10.77 -0.73
N VAL A 151 -2.13 -10.41 0.51
CA VAL A 151 -3.15 -9.44 0.88
C VAL A 151 -2.48 -8.25 1.56
N GLU A 152 -2.95 -7.06 1.23
CA GLU A 152 -2.62 -5.85 1.97
C GLU A 152 -3.83 -5.46 2.81
N LEU A 153 -3.65 -5.46 4.13
CA LEU A 153 -4.70 -5.13 5.08
C LEU A 153 -4.87 -3.61 5.17
N CYS A 154 -6.08 -3.14 4.90
CA CYS A 154 -6.44 -1.73 5.07
C CYS A 154 -6.38 -1.36 6.55
N THR A 155 -5.60 -0.33 6.87
CA THR A 155 -5.42 0.15 8.25
C THR A 155 -6.09 1.51 8.48
N ALA A 156 -7.01 1.94 7.60
CA ALA A 156 -7.66 3.25 7.66
C ALA A 156 -8.38 3.49 8.99
N GLU A 157 -9.23 2.55 9.43
CA GLU A 157 -9.95 2.67 10.70
C GLU A 157 -9.00 2.79 11.90
N TYR A 158 -7.94 1.98 11.94
CA TYR A 158 -6.89 2.07 12.96
C TYR A 158 -6.19 3.43 12.92
N ALA A 159 -5.82 3.90 11.74
CA ALA A 159 -5.13 5.16 11.57
C ALA A 159 -5.99 6.34 12.04
N GLU A 160 -7.27 6.39 11.65
CA GLU A 160 -8.21 7.42 12.07
C GLU A 160 -8.38 7.46 13.60
N MET A 161 -8.50 6.29 14.24
CA MET A 161 -8.57 6.18 15.70
C MET A 161 -7.31 6.69 16.39
N THR A 162 -6.13 6.54 15.77
CA THR A 162 -4.83 6.91 16.38
C THR A 162 -4.39 8.34 16.08
N LEU A 163 -4.87 8.95 15.01
CA LEU A 163 -4.53 10.34 14.63
C LEU A 163 -5.33 11.38 15.39
N SER A 164 -6.46 11.05 15.99
CA SER A 164 -7.24 12.00 16.77
C SER A 164 -6.55 12.27 18.11
N SER A 165 -6.50 13.55 18.52
CA SER A 165 -5.93 13.98 19.82
C SER A 165 -6.64 13.35 21.04
N ARG A 166 -7.79 12.73 20.84
CA ARG A 166 -8.55 11.98 21.86
C ARG A 166 -8.18 10.50 21.93
N ALA A 167 -7.37 10.00 20.98
CA ALA A 167 -7.03 8.59 20.87
C ALA A 167 -6.13 8.07 22.00
N ALA A 168 -5.41 8.93 22.68
CA ALA A 168 -4.42 8.53 23.68
C ALA A 168 -4.99 8.07 25.03
N GLN A 169 -6.29 8.27 25.30
CA GLN A 169 -6.90 7.97 26.61
C GLN A 169 -8.34 7.45 26.49
N GLY A 170 -8.73 6.56 27.40
CA GLY A 170 -10.11 6.11 27.57
C GLY A 170 -10.64 5.25 26.43
N GLU A 171 -11.83 5.55 25.93
CA GLU A 171 -12.55 4.77 24.92
C GLU A 171 -11.82 4.71 23.57
N GLY A 172 -11.09 5.76 23.20
CA GLY A 172 -10.30 5.80 21.95
C GLY A 172 -9.17 4.78 21.95
N ALA A 173 -8.46 4.66 23.07
CA ALA A 173 -7.38 3.66 23.21
C ALA A 173 -7.92 2.22 23.17
N GLN A 174 -9.10 1.97 23.74
CA GLN A 174 -9.75 0.66 23.69
C GLN A 174 -10.18 0.28 22.26
N LYS A 175 -10.74 1.23 21.50
CA LYS A 175 -11.13 1.01 20.10
C LYS A 175 -9.89 0.71 19.23
N ALA A 176 -8.81 1.48 19.41
CA ALA A 176 -7.55 1.24 18.69
C ALA A 176 -6.96 -0.14 19.02
N ALA A 177 -6.98 -0.56 20.28
CA ALA A 177 -6.52 -1.88 20.70
C ALA A 177 -7.38 -3.03 20.12
N ALA A 178 -8.70 -2.84 20.06
CA ALA A 178 -9.60 -3.80 19.41
C ALA A 178 -9.30 -3.92 17.91
N GLU A 179 -9.04 -2.80 17.25
CA GLU A 179 -8.70 -2.77 15.83
C GLU A 179 -7.34 -3.43 15.54
N ILE A 180 -6.33 -3.20 16.37
CA ILE A 180 -5.05 -3.94 16.28
C ILE A 180 -5.30 -5.44 16.39
N SER A 181 -6.18 -5.87 17.31
CA SER A 181 -6.51 -7.28 17.49
C SER A 181 -7.22 -7.86 16.26
N ARG A 182 -8.11 -7.08 15.61
CA ARG A 182 -8.77 -7.45 14.36
C ARG A 182 -7.78 -7.63 13.23
N ILE A 183 -6.86 -6.67 13.06
CA ILE A 183 -5.79 -6.71 12.05
C ILE A 183 -4.87 -7.92 12.31
N ALA A 184 -4.48 -8.16 13.56
CA ALA A 184 -3.63 -9.30 13.92
C ALA A 184 -4.31 -10.65 13.61
N ALA A 185 -5.59 -10.81 13.92
CA ALA A 185 -6.35 -12.02 13.60
C ALA A 185 -6.44 -12.24 12.07
N ALA A 186 -6.66 -11.16 11.30
CA ALA A 186 -6.66 -11.18 9.86
C ALA A 186 -5.28 -11.58 9.29
N ALA A 187 -4.20 -11.01 9.82
CA ALA A 187 -2.84 -11.34 9.42
C ALA A 187 -2.50 -12.81 9.69
N VAL A 188 -2.84 -13.34 10.87
CA VAL A 188 -2.67 -14.76 11.20
C VAL A 188 -3.47 -15.64 10.23
N ARG A 189 -4.72 -15.29 9.94
CA ARG A 189 -5.54 -16.04 8.96
C ARG A 189 -4.89 -16.07 7.59
N ALA A 190 -4.50 -14.92 7.05
CA ALA A 190 -3.86 -14.83 5.75
C ALA A 190 -2.57 -15.66 5.70
N HIS A 191 -1.73 -15.53 6.72
CA HIS A 191 -0.49 -16.30 6.83
C HIS A 191 -0.75 -17.82 6.88
N SER A 192 -1.77 -18.27 7.63
CA SER A 192 -2.14 -19.69 7.71
C SER A 192 -2.59 -20.29 6.38
N LEU A 193 -3.08 -19.45 5.46
CA LEU A 193 -3.44 -19.82 4.09
C LEU A 193 -2.25 -19.77 3.12
N GLY A 194 -1.05 -19.40 3.60
CA GLY A 194 0.15 -19.26 2.78
C GLY A 194 0.14 -17.97 1.91
N LEU A 195 -0.64 -16.95 2.30
CA LEU A 195 -0.55 -15.62 1.71
C LEU A 195 0.58 -14.83 2.40
N LYS A 196 1.28 -13.98 1.66
CA LYS A 196 2.05 -12.90 2.27
C LYS A 196 1.09 -11.84 2.81
N VAL A 197 1.54 -11.09 3.80
CA VAL A 197 0.73 -10.05 4.43
C VAL A 197 1.48 -8.74 4.39
N ALA A 198 0.86 -7.76 3.74
CA ALA A 198 1.21 -6.36 3.81
C ALA A 198 0.16 -5.59 4.60
N ALA A 199 0.47 -4.36 5.00
CA ALA A 199 -0.48 -3.43 5.59
C ALA A 199 -0.19 -2.00 5.14
N GLY A 200 -1.22 -1.20 4.99
CA GLY A 200 -1.11 0.17 4.50
C GLY A 200 -2.36 0.99 4.74
N HIS A 201 -2.26 2.23 4.38
CA HIS A 201 -3.25 3.29 4.48
C HIS A 201 -3.30 4.00 5.85
N GLY A 202 -3.01 5.29 5.83
CA GLY A 202 -3.11 6.18 7.00
C GLY A 202 -2.00 6.02 8.03
N LEU A 203 -0.97 5.22 7.76
CA LEU A 203 0.12 4.95 8.71
C LEU A 203 1.10 6.13 8.79
N THR A 204 1.58 6.35 10.03
CA THR A 204 2.55 7.37 10.41
C THR A 204 3.71 6.73 11.18
N THR A 205 4.79 7.46 11.40
CA THR A 205 5.91 7.01 12.26
C THR A 205 5.50 6.70 13.70
N GLN A 206 4.34 7.18 14.15
CA GLN A 206 3.85 6.95 15.51
C GLN A 206 2.98 5.69 15.61
N ASN A 207 2.04 5.50 14.66
CA ASN A 207 1.08 4.41 14.74
C ASN A 207 1.55 3.11 14.08
N VAL A 208 2.50 3.16 13.14
CA VAL A 208 3.04 1.95 12.48
C VAL A 208 3.71 0.99 13.46
N ILE A 209 4.26 1.49 14.56
CA ILE A 209 5.02 0.69 15.54
C ILE A 209 4.19 -0.47 16.11
N ALA A 210 2.93 -0.21 16.45
CA ALA A 210 2.05 -1.24 16.99
C ALA A 210 1.76 -2.36 15.98
N LEU A 211 1.61 -2.02 14.70
CA LEU A 211 1.40 -3.00 13.63
C LEU A 211 2.68 -3.73 13.24
N ALA A 212 3.84 -3.07 13.33
CA ALA A 212 5.14 -3.70 13.11
C ALA A 212 5.49 -4.77 14.16
N ALA A 213 4.78 -4.79 15.28
CA ALA A 213 4.88 -5.84 16.30
C ALA A 213 4.14 -7.14 15.91
N ILE A 214 3.24 -7.11 14.90
CA ILE A 214 2.52 -8.28 14.39
C ILE A 214 3.45 -9.06 13.45
N PRO A 215 3.92 -10.26 13.81
CA PRO A 215 4.99 -10.94 13.08
C PRO A 215 4.59 -11.40 11.67
N GLU A 216 3.31 -11.57 11.42
CA GLU A 216 2.76 -11.99 10.13
C GLU A 216 2.77 -10.85 9.11
N ILE A 217 2.77 -9.57 9.54
CA ILE A 217 2.91 -8.41 8.66
C ILE A 217 4.38 -8.25 8.30
N THR A 218 4.69 -8.51 7.04
CA THR A 218 6.07 -8.52 6.54
C THR A 218 6.41 -7.35 5.62
N GLU A 219 5.40 -6.50 5.34
CA GLU A 219 5.53 -5.38 4.41
C GLU A 219 4.57 -4.26 4.77
N PHE A 220 5.02 -3.02 4.59
CA PHE A 220 4.20 -1.82 4.72
C PHE A 220 4.27 -1.00 3.44
N ASN A 221 3.09 -0.57 2.92
CA ASN A 221 2.97 0.40 1.83
C ASN A 221 2.53 1.74 2.42
N ILE A 222 3.42 2.73 2.44
CA ILE A 222 3.19 4.02 3.12
C ILE A 222 3.57 5.18 2.20
N GLY A 223 2.64 6.12 2.01
CA GLY A 223 2.86 7.27 1.14
C GLY A 223 2.62 8.60 1.83
N HIS A 224 1.36 8.94 2.08
CA HIS A 224 0.96 10.29 2.47
C HIS A 224 1.80 10.90 3.61
N HIS A 225 2.02 10.16 4.69
CA HIS A 225 2.81 10.65 5.82
C HIS A 225 4.26 10.96 5.45
N ILE A 226 4.89 10.07 4.66
CA ILE A 226 6.29 10.26 4.23
C ILE A 226 6.41 11.53 3.39
N ILE A 227 5.52 11.72 2.42
CA ILE A 227 5.56 12.91 1.54
C ILE A 227 5.22 14.19 2.33
N SER A 228 4.22 14.14 3.21
CA SER A 228 3.90 15.26 4.10
C SER A 228 5.07 15.64 4.99
N ARG A 229 5.76 14.66 5.56
CA ARG A 229 6.95 14.86 6.39
C ARG A 229 8.10 15.43 5.56
N ALA A 230 8.26 14.94 4.31
CA ALA A 230 9.31 15.36 3.40
C ALA A 230 9.27 16.85 3.06
N VAL A 231 8.11 17.49 3.11
CA VAL A 231 7.97 18.95 2.91
C VAL A 231 8.82 19.75 3.92
N PHE A 232 9.02 19.23 5.12
CA PHE A 232 9.75 19.92 6.20
C PHE A 232 11.20 19.47 6.34
N ILE A 233 11.51 18.20 6.04
CA ILE A 233 12.82 17.61 6.35
C ILE A 233 13.53 16.97 5.14
N GLY A 234 12.89 17.03 3.97
CA GLY A 234 13.36 16.36 2.76
C GLY A 234 13.01 14.87 2.72
N LEU A 235 12.86 14.32 1.50
CA LEU A 235 12.34 12.98 1.26
C LEU A 235 13.25 11.88 1.83
N ASN A 236 14.57 11.98 1.64
CA ASN A 236 15.51 10.99 2.14
C ASN A 236 15.38 10.80 3.66
N GLN A 237 15.34 11.90 4.42
CA GLN A 237 15.23 11.84 5.88
C GLN A 237 13.85 11.28 6.31
N ALA A 238 12.76 11.69 5.63
CA ALA A 238 11.42 11.20 5.93
C ALA A 238 11.29 9.68 5.73
N VAL A 239 11.90 9.14 4.67
CA VAL A 239 11.94 7.70 4.41
C VAL A 239 12.72 6.97 5.50
N ARG A 240 13.91 7.48 5.90
CA ARG A 240 14.72 6.89 6.99
C ARG A 240 13.99 6.87 8.34
N GLU A 241 13.26 7.94 8.67
CA GLU A 241 12.44 7.99 9.88
C GLU A 241 11.34 6.90 9.85
N MET A 242 10.70 6.68 8.70
CA MET A 242 9.68 5.64 8.56
C MET A 242 10.28 4.23 8.62
N ILE A 243 11.41 3.99 7.97
CA ILE A 243 12.13 2.69 8.07
C ILE A 243 12.43 2.37 9.54
N ALA A 244 12.98 3.35 10.28
CA ALA A 244 13.28 3.16 11.69
C ALA A 244 12.01 2.83 12.51
N ALA A 245 10.89 3.49 12.23
CA ALA A 245 9.61 3.21 12.89
C ALA A 245 9.08 1.80 12.59
N CYS A 246 9.13 1.35 11.32
CA CYS A 246 8.72 -0.01 10.91
C CYS A 246 9.62 -1.10 11.52
N GLN A 247 10.86 -0.77 11.88
CA GLN A 247 11.80 -1.71 12.48
C GLN A 247 11.77 -1.70 14.01
N THR A 248 11.09 -0.73 14.62
CA THR A 248 10.96 -0.63 16.07
C THR A 248 10.01 -1.74 16.55
N ARG A 249 10.55 -2.74 17.24
CA ARG A 249 9.72 -3.69 17.96
C ARG A 249 9.27 -3.05 19.27
N ALA A 250 7.97 -3.03 19.52
CA ALA A 250 7.47 -2.66 20.84
C ALA A 250 8.22 -3.51 21.88
N SER A 251 8.89 -2.83 22.83
CA SER A 251 9.52 -3.53 23.95
C SER A 251 8.40 -4.26 24.71
N ALA A 252 8.52 -5.59 24.79
CA ALA A 252 7.57 -6.45 25.49
C ALA A 252 7.52 -6.12 26.98
#